data_13d23a5f8cb6ae579b40c0c8d6e2803a
#
_entry.id   13d23a5f8cb6ae579b40c0c8d6e2803a
#
_cell.length_a   1.000
_cell.length_b   1.000
_cell.length_c   1.000
_cell.angle_alpha   90.00
_cell.angle_beta   90.00
_cell.angle_gamma   90.00
#
_symmetry.space_group_name_H-M   'P 1'
#
loop_
_entity.id
_entity.type
_entity.pdbx_description
1 polymer ?
#
loop_
_entity_poly.entity_id
_entity_poly.type
_entity_poly.pdbx_seq_one_letter_code
_entity_poly.pdbx_strand_id
1 'polypeptide(L)'
;THIAQNLLLNKTTKTYNKDLVDSNTHPDLFILNKDKILLKHITYRKTVKKEDWDEQLGDRNINQFLSVTPSVAINKVVIILNAQNMNLASQNAILKSLEEPSPNSFIVFTINRPMSMLKTVYSRCQIISIPSLDEASKDQWLNKNGISDYNSSHFPSFISVSYTHLT
;
A
#
# COMPACT_ATOMS: atom_id res chain seq x y z
N THR A 1 -3.99 -0.39 7.94
CA THR A 1 -3.39 0.48 8.98
C THR A 1 -2.39 -0.28 9.85
N HIS A 2 -2.73 -1.41 10.46
CA HIS A 2 -1.83 -2.17 11.35
C HIS A 2 -0.49 -2.58 10.72
N ILE A 3 -0.47 -2.92 9.43
CA ILE A 3 0.76 -3.27 8.72
C ILE A 3 1.69 -2.06 8.64
N ALA A 4 1.16 -0.90 8.25
CA ALA A 4 1.92 0.34 8.21
C ALA A 4 2.50 0.69 9.58
N GLN A 5 1.71 0.50 10.64
CA GLN A 5 2.11 0.79 12.01
C GLN A 5 3.33 -0.03 12.44
N ASN A 6 3.34 -1.32 12.12
CA ASN A 6 4.46 -2.21 12.48
C ASN A 6 5.73 -1.92 11.66
N LEU A 7 5.59 -1.43 10.42
CA LEU A 7 6.71 -1.10 9.56
C LEU A 7 7.26 0.31 9.76
N LEU A 8 6.45 1.25 10.30
CA LEU A 8 6.80 2.66 10.50
C LEU A 8 7.23 2.94 11.94
N LEU A 9 8.20 2.20 12.45
CA LEU A 9 8.77 2.50 13.76
C LEU A 9 9.60 3.78 13.70
N ASN A 10 9.40 4.66 14.69
CA ASN A 10 10.18 5.87 14.84
C ASN A 10 11.65 5.53 15.18
N LYS A 11 12.61 6.25 14.59
CA LYS A 11 14.06 6.07 14.81
C LYS A 11 14.44 6.23 16.28
N THR A 12 13.84 7.17 16.96
CA THR A 12 14.21 7.55 18.34
C THR A 12 13.49 6.70 19.41
N THR A 13 12.17 6.55 19.29
CA THR A 13 11.35 5.92 20.32
C THR A 13 11.05 4.45 20.04
N LYS A 14 11.34 3.98 18.82
CA LYS A 14 10.94 2.67 18.29
C LYS A 14 9.43 2.41 18.39
N THR A 15 8.64 3.48 18.49
CA THR A 15 7.18 3.47 18.44
C THR A 15 6.74 4.17 17.16
N TYR A 16 5.51 3.97 16.75
CA TYR A 16 4.97 4.71 15.59
C TYR A 16 4.11 5.88 16.07
N ASN A 17 4.02 6.91 15.25
CA ASN A 17 3.13 8.02 15.51
C ASN A 17 1.73 7.72 14.94
N LYS A 18 0.84 7.27 15.83
CA LYS A 18 -0.51 6.84 15.46
C LYS A 18 -1.28 7.96 14.74
N ASP A 19 -1.26 9.16 15.27
CA ASP A 19 -2.03 10.28 14.74
C ASP A 19 -1.62 10.64 13.31
N LEU A 20 -0.32 10.61 13.01
CA LEU A 20 0.19 10.87 11.65
C LEU A 20 -0.17 9.74 10.68
N VAL A 21 -0.21 8.50 11.14
CA VAL A 21 -0.59 7.36 10.30
C VAL A 21 -2.09 7.37 10.04
N ASP A 22 -2.91 7.63 11.07
CA ASP A 22 -4.37 7.63 10.95
C ASP A 22 -4.87 8.83 10.11
N SER A 23 -4.20 9.98 10.19
CA SER A 23 -4.47 11.15 9.34
C SER A 23 -3.86 11.05 7.93
N ASN A 24 -3.12 9.98 7.62
CA ASN A 24 -2.39 9.80 6.35
C ASN A 24 -1.41 10.95 6.03
N THR A 25 -0.83 11.55 7.07
CA THR A 25 0.13 12.67 6.94
C THR A 25 1.57 12.28 7.30
N HIS A 26 1.82 10.99 7.60
CA HIS A 26 3.15 10.52 7.96
C HIS A 26 4.13 10.66 6.78
N PRO A 27 5.29 11.35 6.97
CA PRO A 27 6.21 11.66 5.87
C PRO A 27 6.84 10.43 5.22
N ASP A 28 6.96 9.32 5.94
CA ASP A 28 7.54 8.07 5.45
C ASP A 28 6.46 7.02 5.07
N LEU A 29 5.20 7.43 4.95
CA LEU A 29 4.08 6.62 4.49
C LEU A 29 3.48 7.19 3.21
N PHE A 30 3.32 6.33 2.20
CA PHE A 30 2.63 6.67 0.96
C PHE A 30 1.50 5.66 0.72
N ILE A 31 0.26 6.11 0.79
CA ILE A 31 -0.90 5.26 0.50
C ILE A 31 -1.51 5.68 -0.84
N LEU A 32 -1.54 4.75 -1.77
CA LEU A 32 -2.19 4.90 -3.07
C LEU A 32 -3.48 4.10 -3.09
N ASN A 33 -4.61 4.81 -3.10
CA ASN A 33 -5.95 4.23 -3.21
C ASN A 33 -6.71 4.93 -4.33
N LYS A 34 -6.72 4.33 -5.52
CA LYS A 34 -7.37 4.87 -6.71
C LYS A 34 -8.09 3.79 -7.49
N ASP A 35 -9.22 4.15 -8.10
CA ASP A 35 -9.97 3.25 -9.00
C ASP A 35 -9.20 2.94 -10.29
N LYS A 36 -8.29 3.84 -10.69
CA LYS A 36 -7.37 3.65 -11.82
C LYS A 36 -5.97 4.11 -11.41
N ILE A 37 -5.05 3.17 -11.35
CA ILE A 37 -3.65 3.44 -11.04
C ILE A 37 -2.86 3.54 -12.33
N LEU A 38 -2.43 4.76 -12.65
CA LEU A 38 -1.77 5.12 -13.90
C LEU A 38 -0.26 5.28 -13.69
N LEU A 39 0.48 5.31 -14.79
CA LEU A 39 1.93 5.49 -14.80
C LEU A 39 2.39 6.71 -13.99
N LYS A 40 1.65 7.82 -14.03
CA LYS A 40 1.96 9.06 -13.30
C LYS A 40 2.02 8.86 -11.76
N HIS A 41 1.29 7.89 -11.22
CA HIS A 41 1.29 7.59 -9.78
C HIS A 41 2.56 6.81 -9.37
N ILE A 42 3.22 6.15 -10.31
CA ILE A 42 4.40 5.32 -10.07
C ILE A 42 5.68 6.08 -10.38
N THR A 43 5.76 6.74 -11.53
CA THR A 43 6.99 7.40 -11.98
C THR A 43 6.73 8.81 -12.49
N TYR A 44 7.74 9.66 -12.31
CA TYR A 44 7.71 11.05 -12.76
C TYR A 44 7.81 11.16 -14.28
N ARG A 45 6.98 12.00 -14.88
CA ARG A 45 7.17 12.51 -16.23
C ARG A 45 7.60 13.98 -16.13
N LYS A 46 8.64 14.37 -16.86
CA LYS A 46 9.22 15.73 -16.88
C LYS A 46 8.23 16.87 -17.17
N THR A 47 7.08 16.55 -17.70
CA THR A 47 6.00 17.50 -17.99
C THR A 47 4.69 16.99 -17.41
N VAL A 48 4.43 17.33 -16.15
CA VAL A 48 3.08 17.18 -15.58
C VAL A 48 2.26 18.33 -16.15
N LYS A 49 1.38 18.02 -17.10
CA LYS A 49 0.38 18.99 -17.55
C LYS A 49 -0.57 19.25 -16.38
N LYS A 50 -1.12 20.47 -16.30
CA LYS A 50 -2.10 20.86 -15.27
C LYS A 50 -3.30 19.89 -15.20
N GLU A 51 -3.63 19.25 -16.31
CA GLU A 51 -4.67 18.23 -16.48
C GLU A 51 -4.31 16.87 -15.80
N ASP A 52 -3.03 16.63 -15.52
CA ASP A 52 -2.52 15.42 -14.86
C ASP A 52 -2.36 15.57 -13.35
N TRP A 53 -2.73 16.75 -12.81
CA TRP A 53 -2.65 17.02 -11.38
C TRP A 53 -3.62 16.13 -10.61
N ASP A 54 -3.13 15.51 -9.56
CA ASP A 54 -3.94 14.70 -8.65
C ASP A 54 -4.17 15.51 -7.36
N GLU A 55 -5.42 15.76 -7.00
CA GLU A 55 -5.76 16.58 -5.83
C GLU A 55 -5.25 15.98 -4.51
N GLN A 56 -5.13 14.66 -4.42
CA GLN A 56 -4.68 13.97 -3.20
C GLN A 56 -3.16 13.78 -3.14
N LEU A 57 -2.53 13.53 -4.29
CA LEU A 57 -1.11 13.20 -4.38
C LEU A 57 -0.26 14.41 -4.79
N GLY A 58 -0.86 15.41 -5.42
CA GLY A 58 -0.13 16.49 -6.07
C GLY A 58 0.75 15.96 -7.19
N ASP A 59 2.02 16.28 -7.15
CA ASP A 59 3.06 15.79 -8.07
C ASP A 59 3.81 14.56 -7.53
N ARG A 60 3.46 14.09 -6.33
CA ARG A 60 4.16 12.96 -5.69
C ARG A 60 3.86 11.64 -6.40
N ASN A 61 4.90 10.84 -6.58
CA ASN A 61 4.82 9.50 -7.13
C ASN A 61 5.66 8.52 -6.32
N ILE A 62 5.41 7.23 -6.50
CA ILE A 62 6.02 6.18 -5.68
C ILE A 62 7.54 6.14 -5.85
N ASN A 63 8.07 6.21 -7.07
CA ASN A 63 9.50 6.11 -7.31
C ASN A 63 10.26 7.29 -6.70
N GLN A 64 9.72 8.50 -6.79
CA GLN A 64 10.29 9.68 -6.15
C GLN A 64 10.24 9.56 -4.63
N PHE A 65 9.12 9.10 -4.08
CA PHE A 65 8.97 8.86 -2.65
C PHE A 65 10.01 7.85 -2.14
N LEU A 66 10.23 6.75 -2.85
CA LEU A 66 11.19 5.71 -2.48
C LEU A 66 12.66 6.14 -2.67
N SER A 67 12.94 7.10 -3.54
CA SER A 67 14.33 7.57 -3.79
C SER A 67 14.92 8.40 -2.65
N VAL A 68 14.10 8.88 -1.73
CA VAL A 68 14.53 9.70 -0.59
C VAL A 68 14.62 8.84 0.66
N THR A 69 15.63 9.06 1.51
CA THR A 69 15.78 8.35 2.78
C THR A 69 14.63 8.64 3.75
N PRO A 70 14.28 7.70 4.66
CA PRO A 70 13.26 7.93 5.67
C PRO A 70 13.60 9.14 6.56
N SER A 71 12.59 9.97 6.84
CA SER A 71 12.76 11.19 7.64
C SER A 71 12.63 10.92 9.15
N VAL A 72 11.53 10.32 9.55
CA VAL A 72 11.14 10.11 10.96
C VAL A 72 11.18 8.63 11.32
N ALA A 73 10.64 7.77 10.47
CA ALA A 73 10.61 6.34 10.69
C ALA A 73 11.95 5.65 10.36
N ILE A 74 12.11 4.41 10.80
CA ILE A 74 13.22 3.55 10.40
C ILE A 74 13.09 3.19 8.93
N ASN A 75 11.86 2.96 8.48
CA ASN A 75 11.53 2.48 7.14
C ASN A 75 10.63 3.45 6.38
N LYS A 76 10.66 3.37 5.05
CA LYS A 76 9.64 3.92 4.18
C LYS A 76 8.65 2.84 3.78
N VAL A 77 7.37 3.18 3.79
CA VAL A 77 6.30 2.25 3.47
C VAL A 77 5.41 2.82 2.39
N VAL A 78 5.27 2.07 1.30
CA VAL A 78 4.29 2.32 0.24
C VAL A 78 3.20 1.27 0.35
N ILE A 79 1.95 1.69 0.38
CA ILE A 79 0.79 0.79 0.35
C ILE A 79 -0.04 1.12 -0.89
N ILE A 80 -0.17 0.16 -1.79
CA ILE A 80 -0.99 0.26 -2.98
C ILE A 80 -2.24 -0.58 -2.75
N LEU A 81 -3.35 0.09 -2.48
CA LEU A 81 -4.64 -0.57 -2.28
C LEU A 81 -5.25 -0.91 -3.64
N ASN A 82 -5.90 -2.07 -3.70
CA ASN A 82 -6.52 -2.55 -4.93
C ASN A 82 -5.55 -2.53 -6.13
N ALA A 83 -4.36 -3.09 -5.95
CA ALA A 83 -3.29 -3.03 -6.96
C ALA A 83 -3.68 -3.69 -8.30
N GLN A 84 -4.73 -4.51 -8.34
CA GLN A 84 -5.32 -4.99 -9.60
C GLN A 84 -5.85 -3.85 -10.50
N ASN A 85 -6.02 -2.64 -9.97
CA ASN A 85 -6.42 -1.44 -10.73
C ASN A 85 -5.24 -0.76 -11.45
N MET A 86 -4.03 -1.29 -11.30
CA MET A 86 -2.85 -0.82 -12.03
C MET A 86 -2.95 -1.21 -13.50
N ASN A 87 -2.80 -0.24 -14.40
CA ASN A 87 -2.68 -0.54 -15.81
C ASN A 87 -1.31 -1.19 -16.12
N LEU A 88 -1.17 -1.76 -17.32
CA LEU A 88 0.05 -2.46 -17.73
C LEU A 88 1.31 -1.57 -17.61
N ALA A 89 1.19 -0.30 -17.98
CA ALA A 89 2.31 0.65 -17.92
C ALA A 89 2.76 0.92 -16.47
N SER A 90 1.81 1.06 -15.52
CA SER A 90 2.13 1.26 -14.11
C SER A 90 2.71 0.00 -13.46
N GLN A 91 2.23 -1.19 -13.82
CA GLN A 91 2.80 -2.45 -13.36
C GLN A 91 4.25 -2.64 -13.85
N ASN A 92 4.53 -2.32 -15.10
CA ASN A 92 5.90 -2.37 -15.62
C ASN A 92 6.81 -1.32 -14.97
N ALA A 93 6.30 -0.13 -14.69
CA ALA A 93 7.08 0.94 -14.08
C ALA A 93 7.51 0.66 -12.64
N ILE A 94 6.73 -0.11 -11.89
CA ILE A 94 7.08 -0.47 -10.50
C ILE A 94 8.14 -1.58 -10.43
N LEU A 95 8.34 -2.36 -11.50
CA LEU A 95 9.28 -3.49 -11.52
C LEU A 95 10.68 -3.08 -11.12
N LYS A 96 11.16 -1.91 -11.57
CA LYS A 96 12.49 -1.42 -11.19
C LYS A 96 12.64 -1.27 -9.67
N SER A 97 11.65 -0.71 -9.00
CA SER A 97 11.66 -0.55 -7.54
C SER A 97 11.51 -1.88 -6.79
N LEU A 98 10.98 -2.92 -7.44
CA LEU A 98 10.90 -4.28 -6.89
C LEU A 98 12.19 -5.07 -7.10
N GLU A 99 12.95 -4.78 -8.16
CA GLU A 99 14.24 -5.43 -8.47
C GLU A 99 15.39 -4.81 -7.67
N GLU A 100 15.41 -3.48 -7.59
CA GLU A 100 16.44 -2.71 -6.92
C GLU A 100 15.81 -1.81 -5.84
N PRO A 101 15.38 -2.38 -4.73
CA PRO A 101 14.69 -1.63 -3.70
C PRO A 101 15.62 -0.67 -2.97
N SER A 102 15.11 0.50 -2.65
CA SER A 102 15.82 1.42 -1.76
C SER A 102 15.97 0.79 -0.37
N PRO A 103 17.11 0.99 0.31
CA PRO A 103 17.29 0.49 1.67
C PRO A 103 16.17 0.93 2.62
N ASN A 104 15.74 0.04 3.49
CA ASN A 104 14.68 0.28 4.46
C ASN A 104 13.36 0.72 3.81
N SER A 105 13.01 0.13 2.67
CA SER A 105 11.77 0.42 1.96
C SER A 105 10.89 -0.83 1.88
N PHE A 106 9.58 -0.65 2.04
CA PHE A 106 8.59 -1.69 1.88
C PHE A 106 7.52 -1.24 0.90
N ILE A 107 7.17 -2.11 -0.03
CA ILE A 107 6.05 -1.91 -0.93
C ILE A 107 5.02 -3.01 -0.65
N VAL A 108 3.84 -2.61 -0.25
CA VAL A 108 2.72 -3.51 0.08
C VAL A 108 1.63 -3.35 -0.98
N PHE A 109 1.30 -4.43 -1.65
CA PHE A 109 0.15 -4.49 -2.55
C PHE A 109 -1.00 -5.20 -1.87
N THR A 110 -2.20 -4.63 -1.90
CA THR A 110 -3.40 -5.37 -1.58
C THR A 110 -4.12 -5.72 -2.88
N ILE A 111 -4.54 -6.96 -3.02
CA ILE A 111 -5.30 -7.44 -4.17
C ILE A 111 -6.50 -8.25 -3.66
N ASN A 112 -7.62 -8.12 -4.35
CA ASN A 112 -8.83 -8.89 -4.03
C ASN A 112 -9.07 -10.07 -4.99
N ARG A 113 -8.24 -10.18 -6.05
CA ARG A 113 -8.31 -11.26 -7.04
C ARG A 113 -6.93 -11.85 -7.25
N PRO A 114 -6.71 -13.12 -6.90
CA PRO A 114 -5.45 -13.81 -7.22
C PRO A 114 -5.14 -13.71 -8.72
N MET A 115 -3.86 -13.62 -9.08
CA MET A 115 -3.38 -13.56 -10.46
C MET A 115 -3.91 -12.39 -11.30
N SER A 116 -4.34 -11.30 -10.68
CA SER A 116 -4.88 -10.10 -11.36
C SER A 116 -3.79 -9.12 -11.82
N MET A 117 -2.54 -9.38 -11.51
CA MET A 117 -1.39 -8.58 -11.91
C MET A 117 -0.43 -9.40 -12.79
N LEU A 118 0.57 -8.73 -13.36
CA LEU A 118 1.61 -9.42 -14.16
C LEU A 118 2.37 -10.46 -13.34
N LYS A 119 2.69 -11.59 -13.95
CA LYS A 119 3.51 -12.64 -13.34
C LYS A 119 4.88 -12.11 -12.90
N THR A 120 5.43 -11.14 -13.63
CA THR A 120 6.70 -10.46 -13.30
C THR A 120 6.65 -9.67 -12.00
N VAL A 121 5.49 -9.13 -11.61
CA VAL A 121 5.29 -8.51 -10.30
C VAL A 121 5.21 -9.58 -9.23
N TYR A 122 4.41 -10.62 -9.44
CA TYR A 122 4.28 -11.73 -8.47
C TYR A 122 5.60 -12.41 -8.16
N SER A 123 6.46 -12.63 -9.17
CA SER A 123 7.75 -13.30 -8.99
C SER A 123 8.74 -12.53 -8.11
N ARG A 124 8.48 -11.23 -7.86
CA ARG A 124 9.30 -10.33 -7.05
C ARG A 124 8.66 -9.98 -5.71
N CYS A 125 7.52 -10.59 -5.41
CA CYS A 125 6.76 -10.31 -4.19
C CYS A 125 6.64 -11.57 -3.33
N GLN A 126 6.73 -11.41 -2.02
CA GLN A 126 6.26 -12.43 -1.11
C GLN A 126 4.73 -12.37 -1.04
N ILE A 127 4.08 -13.48 -1.35
CA ILE A 127 2.63 -13.56 -1.34
C ILE A 127 2.16 -14.05 0.03
N ILE A 128 1.30 -13.28 0.67
CA ILE A 128 0.64 -13.66 1.92
C ILE A 128 -0.86 -13.71 1.65
N SER A 129 -1.42 -14.89 1.76
CA SER A 129 -2.87 -15.09 1.69
C SER A 129 -3.46 -14.90 3.08
N ILE A 130 -4.39 -13.96 3.20
CA ILE A 130 -5.19 -13.80 4.41
C ILE A 130 -6.45 -14.62 4.22
N PRO A 131 -6.66 -15.69 5.01
CA PRO A 131 -7.89 -16.46 4.93
C PRO A 131 -9.08 -15.56 5.28
N SER A 132 -10.21 -15.80 4.61
CA SER A 132 -11.45 -15.14 5.00
C SER A 132 -11.81 -15.59 6.42
N LEU A 133 -12.16 -14.64 7.27
CA LEU A 133 -12.77 -14.96 8.53
C LEU A 133 -14.14 -15.63 8.26
N ASP A 134 -14.47 -16.65 9.06
CA ASP A 134 -15.82 -17.17 9.09
C ASP A 134 -16.82 -16.10 9.59
N GLU A 135 -18.09 -16.26 9.29
CA GLU A 135 -19.11 -15.26 9.61
C GLU A 135 -19.18 -14.96 11.12
N ALA A 136 -19.07 -15.98 11.95
CA ALA A 136 -19.08 -15.83 13.40
C ALA A 136 -17.92 -14.98 13.91
N SER A 137 -16.71 -15.18 13.37
CA SER A 137 -15.53 -14.38 13.73
C SER A 137 -15.63 -12.94 13.23
N LYS A 138 -16.25 -12.72 12.06
CA LYS A 138 -16.52 -11.36 11.56
C LYS A 138 -17.49 -10.62 12.46
N ASP A 139 -18.58 -11.28 12.83
CA ASP A 139 -19.60 -10.68 13.71
C ASP A 139 -19.05 -10.40 15.11
N GLN A 140 -18.23 -11.30 15.67
CA GLN A 140 -17.53 -11.05 16.94
C GLN A 140 -16.61 -9.83 16.85
N TRP A 141 -15.87 -9.69 15.74
CA TRP A 141 -14.98 -8.54 15.52
C TRP A 141 -15.76 -7.23 15.40
N LEU A 142 -16.88 -7.23 14.66
CA LEU A 142 -17.78 -6.09 14.50
C LEU A 142 -18.33 -5.65 15.86
N ASN A 143 -18.89 -6.58 16.62
CA ASN A 143 -19.41 -6.31 17.95
C ASN A 143 -18.35 -5.75 18.91
N LYS A 144 -17.14 -6.32 18.90
CA LYS A 144 -16.02 -5.85 19.71
C LYS A 144 -15.59 -4.42 19.39
N ASN A 145 -15.77 -3.99 18.12
CA ASN A 145 -15.42 -2.64 17.68
C ASN A 145 -16.62 -1.67 17.66
N GLY A 146 -17.78 -2.07 18.20
CA GLY A 146 -18.96 -1.22 18.31
C GLY A 146 -19.62 -0.88 16.96
N ILE A 147 -19.42 -1.72 15.94
CA ILE A 147 -19.95 -1.54 14.59
C ILE A 147 -21.22 -2.43 14.48
N SER A 148 -22.38 -1.89 14.87
CA SER A 148 -23.65 -2.62 14.91
C SER A 148 -24.45 -2.59 13.62
N ASP A 149 -24.13 -1.63 12.71
CA ASP A 149 -24.91 -1.40 11.49
C ASP A 149 -24.48 -2.28 10.30
N TYR A 150 -23.49 -3.12 10.49
CA TYR A 150 -22.97 -4.04 9.49
C TYR A 150 -23.01 -5.47 10.00
N ASN A 151 -23.34 -6.39 9.11
CA ASN A 151 -23.25 -7.83 9.35
C ASN A 151 -22.21 -8.47 8.40
N SER A 152 -21.85 -9.71 8.69
CA SER A 152 -20.80 -10.45 7.97
C SER A 152 -21.00 -10.52 6.44
N SER A 153 -22.25 -10.45 5.97
CA SER A 153 -22.59 -10.53 4.53
C SER A 153 -22.13 -9.32 3.70
N HIS A 154 -21.81 -8.20 4.33
CA HIS A 154 -21.33 -6.98 3.65
C HIS A 154 -19.83 -7.01 3.34
N PHE A 155 -19.09 -8.00 3.82
CA PHE A 155 -17.65 -8.09 3.60
C PHE A 155 -17.30 -9.11 2.52
N PRO A 156 -16.34 -8.81 1.64
CA PRO A 156 -15.86 -9.77 0.66
C PRO A 156 -15.27 -11.01 1.33
N SER A 157 -15.42 -12.15 0.69
CA SER A 157 -15.04 -13.45 1.25
C SER A 157 -13.53 -13.65 1.42
N PHE A 158 -12.67 -12.80 0.80
CA PHE A 158 -11.22 -12.88 0.96
C PHE A 158 -10.52 -11.55 0.65
N ILE A 159 -9.40 -11.30 1.33
CA ILE A 159 -8.46 -10.23 1.05
C ILE A 159 -7.07 -10.87 0.95
N SER A 160 -6.40 -10.70 -0.17
CA SER A 160 -5.01 -11.11 -0.34
C SER A 160 -4.10 -9.89 -0.20
N VAL A 161 -3.06 -10.00 0.61
CA VAL A 161 -2.04 -8.98 0.77
C VAL A 161 -0.70 -9.54 0.29
N SER A 162 -0.08 -8.86 -0.67
CA SER A 162 1.27 -9.21 -1.12
C SER A 162 2.27 -8.27 -0.46
N TYR A 163 3.26 -8.83 0.18
CA TYR A 163 4.40 -8.09 0.73
C TYR A 163 5.62 -8.32 -0.13
N THR A 164 6.36 -7.26 -0.41
CA THR A 164 7.74 -7.37 -0.83
C THR A 164 8.62 -7.20 0.39
N HIS A 165 9.22 -8.26 0.87
CA HIS A 165 10.32 -8.20 1.82
C HIS A 165 11.61 -8.24 1.02
N LEU A 166 12.33 -7.16 1.08
CA LEU A 166 13.61 -7.02 0.41
C LEU A 166 14.67 -7.23 1.46
N THR A 167 15.37 -8.34 1.34
CA THR A 167 16.58 -8.65 2.12
C THR A 167 17.73 -7.74 1.73
#